data_7c0715cade460792ce9243551889ae1e
#
_entry.id   7c0715cade460792ce9243551889ae1e
#
_cell.length_a   1.000
_cell.length_b   1.000
_cell.length_c   1.000
_cell.angle_alpha   90.00
_cell.angle_beta   90.00
_cell.angle_gamma   90.00
#
_symmetry.space_group_name_H-M   'P 1'
#
loop_
_entity.id
_entity.type
_entity.pdbx_description
1 polymer ?
#
loop_
_entity_poly.entity_id
_entity_poly.type
_entity_poly.pdbx_seq_one_letter_code
_entity_poly.pdbx_strand_id
1 'polypeptide(L)'
;MEILLAIMPSILWGLYALVIPKFGGNTGQQTLGVTLGALLFALLSFPFTPHNYNALNVSISLLSGFIWSIGCLYQVKSFKALGVSRTIPITTGMQLIGTGLVGVVFLHELKDAGALALAAVALLTFIVGIALTAYSEKKDKSEDTRKGLMLVTISSIAIIAYVVLIQVFHINSFDVVLPQSVGMVIGAFCITMKSEHRLSVKTAQLMIPGILWATGNLIMFYSNASLGVAISFPLSQLGLVISTIGGILFLKEAKTSKERNAVIVGLIFVCIGVVLIGITKSM
;
A
#
# COMPACT_ATOMS: atom_id res chain seq x y z
N MET A 1 10.50 18.30 -8.96
CA MET A 1 10.35 17.05 -9.74
C MET A 1 10.19 15.83 -8.82
N GLU A 2 11.00 15.68 -7.79
CA GLU A 2 10.98 14.54 -6.84
C GLU A 2 9.64 14.37 -6.10
N ILE A 3 9.01 15.46 -5.62
CA ILE A 3 7.69 15.41 -4.97
C ILE A 3 6.61 14.89 -5.92
N LEU A 4 6.62 15.30 -7.19
CA LEU A 4 5.69 14.79 -8.19
C LEU A 4 5.89 13.29 -8.43
N LEU A 5 7.14 12.82 -8.46
CA LEU A 5 7.46 11.40 -8.53
C LEU A 5 6.93 10.64 -7.31
N ALA A 6 7.06 11.20 -6.12
CA ALA A 6 6.55 10.58 -4.89
C ALA A 6 5.01 10.48 -4.83
N ILE A 7 4.30 11.35 -5.57
CA ILE A 7 2.84 11.31 -5.68
C ILE A 7 2.37 10.28 -6.74
N MET A 8 3.14 9.99 -7.78
CA MET A 8 2.71 9.07 -8.86
C MET A 8 2.24 7.68 -8.36
N PRO A 9 2.89 7.03 -7.38
CA PRO A 9 2.40 5.77 -6.83
C PRO A 9 0.97 5.84 -6.32
N SER A 10 0.53 7.00 -5.83
CA SER A 10 -0.82 7.20 -5.31
C SER A 10 -1.91 6.95 -6.35
N ILE A 11 -1.69 7.39 -7.58
CA ILE A 11 -2.64 7.18 -8.69
C ILE A 11 -2.71 5.68 -9.02
N LEU A 12 -1.57 5.03 -9.14
CA LEU A 12 -1.46 3.63 -9.51
C LEU A 12 -2.07 2.72 -8.43
N TRP A 13 -1.80 2.99 -7.16
CA TRP A 13 -2.33 2.20 -6.05
C TRP A 13 -3.80 2.51 -5.75
N GLY A 14 -4.24 3.74 -5.98
CA GLY A 14 -5.66 4.07 -5.93
C GLY A 14 -6.47 3.28 -6.96
N LEU A 15 -5.98 3.20 -8.20
CA LEU A 15 -6.59 2.39 -9.26
C LEU A 15 -6.50 0.88 -8.96
N TYR A 16 -5.35 0.40 -8.49
CA TYR A 16 -5.16 -0.99 -8.06
C TYR A 16 -6.26 -1.45 -7.10
N ALA A 17 -6.54 -0.66 -6.07
CA ALA A 17 -7.54 -0.98 -5.06
C ALA A 17 -8.98 -1.07 -5.62
N LEU A 18 -9.29 -0.35 -6.70
CA LEU A 18 -10.60 -0.35 -7.37
C LEU A 18 -10.72 -1.48 -8.41
N VAL A 19 -9.65 -1.76 -9.13
CA VAL A 19 -9.65 -2.72 -10.23
C VAL A 19 -9.79 -4.16 -9.71
N ILE A 20 -9.16 -4.49 -8.59
CA ILE A 20 -9.24 -5.84 -8.00
C ILE A 20 -10.69 -6.28 -7.72
N PRO A 21 -11.49 -5.56 -6.92
CA PRO A 21 -12.87 -5.95 -6.66
C PRO A 21 -13.74 -5.93 -7.93
N LYS A 22 -13.49 -4.97 -8.83
CA LYS A 22 -14.24 -4.84 -10.08
C LYS A 22 -14.05 -6.05 -11.01
N PHE A 23 -12.85 -6.58 -11.09
CA PHE A 23 -12.61 -7.81 -11.85
C PHE A 23 -13.18 -9.04 -11.15
N GLY A 24 -13.39 -8.98 -9.84
CA GLY A 24 -13.95 -10.08 -9.07
C GLY A 24 -12.96 -11.25 -8.92
N GLY A 25 -13.49 -12.46 -8.86
CA GLY A 25 -12.73 -13.68 -8.56
C GLY A 25 -12.64 -13.98 -7.06
N ASN A 26 -12.10 -15.15 -6.72
CA ASN A 26 -11.83 -15.52 -5.33
C ASN A 26 -10.52 -14.88 -4.83
N THR A 27 -10.29 -14.91 -3.53
CA THR A 27 -9.12 -14.27 -2.92
C THR A 27 -7.80 -14.86 -3.39
N GLY A 28 -7.77 -16.17 -3.71
CA GLY A 28 -6.58 -16.82 -4.26
C GLY A 28 -6.26 -16.35 -5.67
N GLN A 29 -7.27 -16.24 -6.54
CA GLN A 29 -7.12 -15.69 -7.88
C GLN A 29 -6.63 -14.25 -7.85
N GLN A 30 -7.21 -13.42 -6.97
CA GLN A 30 -6.83 -12.01 -6.81
C GLN A 30 -5.38 -11.88 -6.33
N THR A 31 -4.99 -12.63 -5.29
CA THR A 31 -3.61 -12.59 -4.77
C THR A 31 -2.61 -13.10 -5.82
N LEU A 32 -2.88 -14.26 -6.42
CA LEU A 32 -1.97 -14.85 -7.39
C LEU A 32 -1.88 -14.01 -8.68
N GLY A 33 -3.01 -13.49 -9.17
CA GLY A 33 -3.02 -12.64 -10.36
C GLY A 33 -2.19 -11.38 -10.18
N VAL A 34 -2.35 -10.70 -9.04
CA VAL A 34 -1.56 -9.51 -8.71
C VAL A 34 -0.06 -9.84 -8.65
N THR A 35 0.34 -10.93 -7.99
CA THR A 35 1.75 -11.29 -7.89
C THR A 35 2.36 -11.68 -9.23
N LEU A 36 1.60 -12.40 -10.07
CA LEU A 36 2.02 -12.71 -11.45
C LEU A 36 2.15 -11.46 -12.32
N GLY A 37 1.26 -10.49 -12.15
CA GLY A 37 1.34 -9.20 -12.84
C GLY A 37 2.57 -8.39 -12.41
N ALA A 38 2.90 -8.41 -11.12
CA ALA A 38 4.12 -7.79 -10.61
C ALA A 38 5.38 -8.46 -11.17
N LEU A 39 5.40 -9.80 -11.25
CA LEU A 39 6.49 -10.55 -11.86
C LEU A 39 6.62 -10.25 -13.36
N LEU A 40 5.50 -10.17 -14.09
CA LEU A 40 5.53 -9.80 -15.51
C LEU A 40 6.13 -8.41 -15.70
N PHE A 41 5.72 -7.42 -14.90
CA PHE A 41 6.32 -6.08 -14.92
C PHE A 41 7.82 -6.13 -14.63
N ALA A 42 8.23 -6.88 -13.62
CA ALA A 42 9.63 -7.03 -13.26
C ALA A 42 10.48 -7.64 -14.38
N LEU A 43 9.97 -8.68 -15.04
CA LEU A 43 10.65 -9.31 -16.19
C LEU A 43 10.75 -8.37 -17.40
N LEU A 44 9.69 -7.60 -17.68
CA LEU A 44 9.68 -6.64 -18.79
C LEU A 44 10.60 -5.43 -18.52
N SER A 45 10.71 -4.97 -17.27
CA SER A 45 11.57 -3.85 -16.89
C SER A 45 13.05 -4.26 -16.73
N PHE A 46 13.31 -5.53 -16.48
CA PHE A 46 14.65 -6.06 -16.18
C PHE A 46 15.73 -5.66 -17.21
N PRO A 47 15.54 -5.77 -18.54
CA PRO A 47 16.57 -5.41 -19.51
C PRO A 47 16.89 -3.90 -19.55
N PHE A 48 16.03 -3.06 -18.98
CA PHE A 48 16.14 -1.59 -19.04
C PHE A 48 16.63 -0.95 -17.75
N THR A 49 16.96 -1.76 -16.74
CA THR A 49 17.37 -1.28 -15.42
C THR A 49 18.74 -1.83 -15.04
N PRO A 50 19.63 -1.02 -14.42
CA PRO A 50 20.92 -1.52 -13.93
C PRO A 50 20.71 -2.40 -12.72
N HIS A 51 21.47 -3.50 -12.61
CA HIS A 51 21.39 -4.44 -11.51
C HIS A 51 22.75 -4.72 -10.91
N ASN A 52 22.82 -4.76 -9.59
CA ASN A 52 23.99 -5.16 -8.82
C ASN A 52 23.60 -6.17 -7.74
N TYR A 53 23.30 -7.39 -8.18
CA TYR A 53 22.83 -8.44 -7.27
C TYR A 53 23.97 -9.01 -6.42
N ASN A 54 23.69 -9.15 -5.14
CA ASN A 54 24.44 -9.99 -4.21
C ASN A 54 23.49 -10.91 -3.44
N ALA A 55 24.04 -11.94 -2.78
CA ALA A 55 23.24 -12.94 -2.10
C ALA A 55 22.31 -12.33 -1.00
N LEU A 56 22.78 -11.31 -0.29
CA LEU A 56 22.02 -10.62 0.75
C LEU A 56 20.83 -9.87 0.14
N ASN A 57 21.08 -9.01 -0.87
CA ASN A 57 20.04 -8.21 -1.51
C ASN A 57 18.96 -9.10 -2.12
N VAL A 58 19.34 -10.18 -2.79
CA VAL A 58 18.40 -11.15 -3.38
C VAL A 58 17.58 -11.83 -2.28
N SER A 59 18.21 -12.33 -1.22
CA SER A 59 17.52 -13.04 -0.14
C SER A 59 16.52 -12.14 0.61
N ILE A 60 16.92 -10.91 0.94
CA ILE A 60 16.05 -9.94 1.62
C ILE A 60 14.88 -9.53 0.71
N SER A 61 15.14 -9.30 -0.58
CA SER A 61 14.08 -8.95 -1.53
C SER A 61 13.09 -10.09 -1.74
N LEU A 62 13.56 -11.34 -1.83
CA LEU A 62 12.70 -12.53 -1.88
C LEU A 62 11.82 -12.62 -0.64
N LEU A 63 12.42 -12.47 0.56
CA LEU A 63 11.69 -12.50 1.83
C LEU A 63 10.65 -11.37 1.91
N SER A 64 11.03 -10.16 1.52
CA SER A 64 10.14 -9.01 1.44
C SER A 64 8.93 -9.29 0.56
N GLY A 65 9.15 -9.86 -0.63
CA GLY A 65 8.07 -10.25 -1.55
C GLY A 65 7.16 -11.34 -0.98
N PHE A 66 7.72 -12.35 -0.32
CA PHE A 66 6.94 -13.38 0.35
C PHE A 66 6.02 -12.79 1.42
N ILE A 67 6.55 -11.92 2.28
CA ILE A 67 5.79 -11.21 3.32
C ILE A 67 4.70 -10.33 2.69
N TRP A 68 5.01 -9.63 1.60
CA TRP A 68 4.02 -8.82 0.89
C TRP A 68 2.84 -9.64 0.40
N SER A 69 3.05 -10.87 -0.08
CA SER A 69 1.97 -11.73 -0.54
C SER A 69 0.98 -12.09 0.56
N ILE A 70 1.47 -12.24 1.80
CA ILE A 70 0.61 -12.40 2.99
C ILE A 70 -0.22 -11.12 3.18
N GLY A 71 0.41 -9.96 3.15
CA GLY A 71 -0.26 -8.67 3.23
C GLY A 71 -1.36 -8.50 2.19
N CYS A 72 -1.06 -8.82 0.93
CA CYS A 72 -2.01 -8.77 -0.19
C CYS A 72 -3.22 -9.70 0.03
N LEU A 73 -2.99 -10.96 0.42
CA LEU A 73 -4.09 -11.90 0.68
C LEU A 73 -5.05 -11.38 1.75
N TYR A 74 -4.51 -10.88 2.87
CA TYR A 74 -5.32 -10.37 3.96
C TYR A 74 -6.00 -9.03 3.62
N GLN A 75 -5.37 -8.17 2.82
CA GLN A 75 -5.99 -6.96 2.29
C GLN A 75 -7.19 -7.27 1.41
N VAL A 76 -7.03 -8.19 0.46
CA VAL A 76 -8.11 -8.62 -0.43
C VAL A 76 -9.26 -9.29 0.34
N LYS A 77 -8.96 -10.08 1.38
CA LYS A 77 -9.99 -10.62 2.27
C LYS A 77 -10.74 -9.51 3.01
N SER A 78 -10.04 -8.46 3.45
CA SER A 78 -10.68 -7.35 4.14
C SER A 78 -11.55 -6.48 3.24
N PHE A 79 -11.26 -6.37 1.93
CA PHE A 79 -12.15 -5.73 0.95
C PHE A 79 -13.53 -6.39 0.92
N LYS A 80 -13.60 -7.72 1.08
CA LYS A 80 -14.87 -8.45 1.12
C LYS A 80 -15.64 -8.23 2.43
N ALA A 81 -14.93 -8.02 3.53
CA ALA A 81 -15.53 -7.86 4.86
C ALA A 81 -15.94 -6.41 5.18
N LEU A 82 -15.13 -5.43 4.75
CA LEU A 82 -15.29 -4.01 5.13
C LEU A 82 -15.57 -3.08 3.95
N GLY A 83 -15.40 -3.56 2.71
CA GLY A 83 -15.34 -2.71 1.51
C GLY A 83 -13.99 -2.03 1.33
N VAL A 84 -13.75 -1.49 0.13
CA VAL A 84 -12.50 -0.78 -0.23
C VAL A 84 -12.43 0.56 0.50
N SER A 85 -13.53 1.32 0.50
CA SER A 85 -13.59 2.67 1.08
C SER A 85 -13.34 2.73 2.59
N ARG A 86 -13.39 1.58 3.28
CA ARG A 86 -13.08 1.49 4.72
C ARG A 86 -11.75 0.78 4.96
N THR A 87 -11.44 -0.25 4.18
CA THR A 87 -10.18 -1.01 4.32
C THR A 87 -8.97 -0.15 4.00
N ILE A 88 -8.98 0.57 2.88
CA ILE A 88 -7.80 1.34 2.44
C ILE A 88 -7.44 2.45 3.43
N PRO A 89 -8.36 3.29 3.92
CA PRO A 89 -8.00 4.27 4.95
C PRO A 89 -7.37 3.63 6.21
N ILE A 90 -7.94 2.53 6.72
CA ILE A 90 -7.41 1.87 7.92
C ILE A 90 -5.99 1.32 7.66
N THR A 91 -5.79 0.62 6.54
CA THR A 91 -4.45 0.09 6.16
C THR A 91 -3.45 1.22 5.99
N THR A 92 -3.82 2.29 5.30
CA THR A 92 -2.96 3.46 5.10
C THR A 92 -2.56 4.09 6.43
N GLY A 93 -3.50 4.26 7.35
CA GLY A 93 -3.20 4.81 8.68
C GLY A 93 -2.18 3.99 9.45
N MET A 94 -2.39 2.68 9.49
CA MET A 94 -1.45 1.77 10.16
C MET A 94 -0.07 1.78 9.50
N GLN A 95 -0.02 1.81 8.18
CA GLN A 95 1.23 1.86 7.42
C GLN A 95 1.98 3.18 7.63
N LEU A 96 1.27 4.32 7.60
CA LEU A 96 1.87 5.63 7.86
C LEU A 96 2.51 5.71 9.24
N ILE A 97 1.80 5.23 10.27
CA ILE A 97 2.36 5.18 11.62
C ILE A 97 3.60 4.28 11.65
N GLY A 98 3.48 3.06 11.12
CA GLY A 98 4.58 2.09 11.19
C GLY A 98 5.81 2.51 10.40
N THR A 99 5.66 2.93 9.14
CA THR A 99 6.79 3.36 8.30
C THR A 99 7.37 4.70 8.75
N GLY A 100 6.53 5.64 9.18
CA GLY A 100 6.98 6.93 9.72
C GLY A 100 7.82 6.76 10.99
N LEU A 101 7.40 5.89 11.92
CA LEU A 101 8.20 5.56 13.11
C LEU A 101 9.56 4.96 12.73
N VAL A 102 9.58 4.06 11.76
CA VAL A 102 10.85 3.47 11.28
C VAL A 102 11.74 4.52 10.64
N GLY A 103 11.21 5.37 9.75
CA GLY A 103 11.97 6.44 9.09
C GLY A 103 12.59 7.42 10.09
N VAL A 104 11.82 7.83 11.11
CA VAL A 104 12.29 8.81 12.09
C VAL A 104 13.20 8.16 13.15
N VAL A 105 12.77 7.03 13.76
CA VAL A 105 13.44 6.46 14.94
C VAL A 105 14.64 5.59 14.54
N PHE A 106 14.52 4.77 13.51
CA PHE A 106 15.57 3.81 13.14
C PHE A 106 16.48 4.33 12.02
N LEU A 107 15.93 5.08 11.05
CA LEU A 107 16.70 5.58 9.90
C LEU A 107 17.21 7.01 10.12
N HIS A 108 16.77 7.69 11.18
CA HIS A 108 17.17 9.06 11.54
C HIS A 108 17.04 10.06 10.37
N GLU A 109 15.96 9.94 9.57
CA GLU A 109 15.75 10.72 8.35
C GLU A 109 15.46 12.20 8.60
N LEU A 110 14.85 12.53 9.76
CA LEU A 110 14.56 13.91 10.18
C LEU A 110 15.42 14.25 11.41
N LYS A 111 16.34 15.19 11.24
CA LYS A 111 17.30 15.61 12.30
C LYS A 111 16.95 16.97 12.90
N ASP A 112 16.30 17.85 12.14
CA ASP A 112 15.89 19.15 12.63
C ASP A 112 14.64 19.05 13.51
N ALA A 113 14.67 19.73 14.66
CA ALA A 113 13.57 19.70 15.63
C ALA A 113 12.27 20.31 15.06
N GLY A 114 12.38 21.34 14.22
CA GLY A 114 11.23 21.95 13.55
C GLY A 114 10.60 21.02 12.52
N ALA A 115 11.42 20.38 11.68
CA ALA A 115 10.97 19.38 10.71
C ALA A 115 10.31 18.18 11.40
N LEU A 116 10.88 17.71 12.53
CA LEU A 116 10.31 16.62 13.33
C LEU A 116 8.95 17.01 13.94
N ALA A 117 8.83 18.22 14.50
CA ALA A 117 7.56 18.73 15.03
C ALA A 117 6.49 18.85 13.93
N LEU A 118 6.87 19.38 12.76
CA LEU A 118 5.94 19.51 11.64
C LEU A 118 5.52 18.14 11.09
N ALA A 119 6.44 17.17 11.00
CA ALA A 119 6.13 15.79 10.62
C ALA A 119 5.16 15.12 11.61
N ALA A 120 5.33 15.36 12.92
CA ALA A 120 4.40 14.86 13.93
C ALA A 120 3.00 15.46 13.78
N VAL A 121 2.88 16.78 13.54
CA VAL A 121 1.60 17.44 13.26
C VAL A 121 0.96 16.89 11.99
N ALA A 122 1.75 16.71 10.93
CA ALA A 122 1.27 16.12 9.67
C ALA A 122 0.74 14.69 9.88
N LEU A 123 1.46 13.86 10.64
CA LEU A 123 1.05 12.49 10.95
C LEU A 123 -0.26 12.47 11.76
N LEU A 124 -0.40 13.33 12.76
CA LEU A 124 -1.65 13.47 13.53
C LEU A 124 -2.81 13.90 12.62
N THR A 125 -2.57 14.86 11.73
CA THR A 125 -3.55 15.32 10.74
C THR A 125 -3.98 14.17 9.82
N PHE A 126 -3.05 13.34 9.35
CA PHE A 126 -3.35 12.12 8.60
C PHE A 126 -4.21 11.14 9.41
N ILE A 127 -3.84 10.87 10.67
CA ILE A 127 -4.57 9.93 11.53
C ILE A 127 -6.02 10.38 11.72
N VAL A 128 -6.24 11.66 11.98
CA VAL A 128 -7.60 12.24 12.11
C VAL A 128 -8.37 12.08 10.79
N GLY A 129 -7.73 12.44 9.67
CA GLY A 129 -8.34 12.31 8.33
C GLY A 129 -8.73 10.87 8.03
N ILE A 130 -7.86 9.92 8.30
CA ILE A 130 -8.08 8.48 8.09
C ILE A 130 -9.20 7.96 9.00
N ALA A 131 -9.21 8.34 10.27
CA ALA A 131 -10.28 7.95 11.20
C ALA A 131 -11.64 8.44 10.73
N LEU A 132 -11.73 9.66 10.20
CA LEU A 132 -12.95 10.21 9.62
C LEU A 132 -13.35 9.49 8.32
N THR A 133 -12.41 9.18 7.43
CA THR A 133 -12.72 8.43 6.20
C THR A 133 -13.17 7.00 6.47
N ALA A 134 -12.66 6.38 7.54
CA ALA A 134 -13.04 5.03 7.97
C ALA A 134 -14.29 4.99 8.83
N TYR A 135 -14.86 6.15 9.20
CA TYR A 135 -16.03 6.24 10.06
C TYR A 135 -17.23 5.49 9.46
N SER A 136 -17.95 4.75 10.32
CA SER A 136 -19.20 4.07 9.98
C SER A 136 -20.21 4.24 11.10
N GLU A 137 -21.45 4.63 10.74
CA GLU A 137 -22.58 4.75 11.69
C GLU A 137 -23.08 3.38 12.18
N LYS A 138 -22.92 2.35 11.35
CA LYS A 138 -23.22 1.01 11.80
C LYS A 138 -22.25 0.64 12.91
N LYS A 139 -22.71 0.67 14.13
CA LYS A 139 -22.05 0.03 15.28
C LYS A 139 -22.14 -1.49 15.08
N ASP A 140 -21.57 -1.96 14.00
CA ASP A 140 -21.50 -3.37 13.71
C ASP A 140 -20.53 -4.00 14.70
N LYS A 141 -21.08 -4.45 15.83
CA LYS A 141 -20.47 -5.50 16.64
C LYS A 141 -20.59 -6.86 15.92
N SER A 142 -20.82 -6.85 14.59
CA SER A 142 -20.93 -8.06 13.80
C SER A 142 -19.55 -8.76 13.81
N GLU A 143 -19.61 -10.06 13.87
CA GLU A 143 -18.43 -10.92 13.77
C GLU A 143 -17.61 -10.57 12.51
N ASP A 144 -18.26 -10.17 11.43
CA ASP A 144 -17.65 -9.75 10.18
C ASP A 144 -16.81 -8.48 10.31
N THR A 145 -17.26 -7.47 11.07
CA THR A 145 -16.46 -6.25 11.30
C THR A 145 -15.21 -6.55 12.12
N ARG A 146 -15.33 -7.33 13.20
CA ARG A 146 -14.17 -7.73 14.02
C ARG A 146 -13.17 -8.53 13.20
N LYS A 147 -13.66 -9.49 12.42
CA LYS A 147 -12.84 -10.28 11.50
C LYS A 147 -12.16 -9.40 10.44
N GLY A 148 -12.90 -8.48 9.84
CA GLY A 148 -12.37 -7.53 8.87
C GLY A 148 -11.24 -6.66 9.45
N LEU A 149 -11.40 -6.14 10.65
CA LEU A 149 -10.36 -5.36 11.36
C LEU A 149 -9.12 -6.20 11.66
N MET A 150 -9.30 -7.45 12.08
CA MET A 150 -8.17 -8.37 12.29
C MET A 150 -7.41 -8.62 10.97
N LEU A 151 -8.13 -8.84 9.87
CA LEU A 151 -7.53 -9.05 8.54
C LEU A 151 -6.74 -7.82 8.08
N VAL A 152 -7.28 -6.61 8.28
CA VAL A 152 -6.59 -5.34 7.99
C VAL A 152 -5.31 -5.20 8.82
N THR A 153 -5.36 -5.56 10.11
CA THR A 153 -4.19 -5.46 10.99
C THR A 153 -3.07 -6.39 10.52
N ILE A 154 -3.39 -7.65 10.23
CA ILE A 154 -2.40 -8.62 9.72
C ILE A 154 -1.82 -8.12 8.38
N SER A 155 -2.68 -7.65 7.47
CA SER A 155 -2.26 -7.07 6.20
C SER A 155 -1.29 -5.90 6.41
N SER A 156 -1.64 -4.96 7.28
CA SER A 156 -0.83 -3.76 7.51
C SER A 156 0.54 -4.09 8.11
N ILE A 157 0.61 -5.01 9.07
CA ILE A 157 1.88 -5.46 9.63
C ILE A 157 2.78 -6.06 8.53
N ALA A 158 2.24 -6.92 7.68
CA ALA A 158 3.00 -7.53 6.60
C ALA A 158 3.45 -6.48 5.57
N ILE A 159 2.59 -5.50 5.23
CA ILE A 159 2.92 -4.43 4.29
C ILE A 159 3.95 -3.45 4.90
N ILE A 160 3.92 -3.16 6.19
CA ILE A 160 4.97 -2.39 6.85
C ILE A 160 6.29 -3.17 6.77
N ALA A 161 6.27 -4.45 7.12
CA ALA A 161 7.47 -5.28 7.17
C ALA A 161 8.19 -5.38 5.80
N TYR A 162 7.44 -5.53 4.68
CA TYR A 162 8.08 -5.63 3.36
C TYR A 162 8.81 -4.34 2.95
N VAL A 163 8.24 -3.17 3.26
CA VAL A 163 8.88 -1.88 2.98
C VAL A 163 10.09 -1.68 3.89
N VAL A 164 9.92 -1.91 5.19
CA VAL A 164 10.96 -1.70 6.19
C VAL A 164 12.20 -2.56 5.93
N LEU A 165 12.02 -3.83 5.55
CA LEU A 165 13.15 -4.70 5.21
C LEU A 165 14.05 -4.10 4.12
N ILE A 166 13.47 -3.58 3.05
CA ILE A 166 14.23 -2.98 1.95
C ILE A 166 14.95 -1.72 2.40
N GLN A 167 14.31 -0.89 3.23
CA GLN A 167 14.90 0.36 3.71
C GLN A 167 16.04 0.13 4.71
N VAL A 168 15.85 -0.77 5.68
CA VAL A 168 16.85 -1.07 6.72
C VAL A 168 18.12 -1.68 6.12
N PHE A 169 17.99 -2.51 5.09
CA PHE A 169 19.15 -3.10 4.41
C PHE A 169 19.69 -2.22 3.26
N HIS A 170 19.14 -0.99 3.08
CA HIS A 170 19.57 -0.04 2.05
C HIS A 170 19.67 -0.64 0.65
N ILE A 171 18.71 -1.52 0.29
CA ILE A 171 18.74 -2.22 -1.00
C ILE A 171 18.31 -1.24 -2.10
N ASN A 172 19.11 -1.20 -3.19
CA ASN A 172 18.82 -0.36 -4.33
C ASN A 172 17.46 -0.73 -4.95
N SER A 173 16.69 0.29 -5.35
CA SER A 173 15.32 0.15 -5.87
C SER A 173 15.24 -0.79 -7.07
N PHE A 174 16.22 -0.77 -7.96
CA PHE A 174 16.25 -1.64 -9.14
C PHE A 174 16.60 -3.09 -8.80
N ASP A 175 17.45 -3.30 -7.77
CA ASP A 175 17.82 -4.64 -7.31
C ASP A 175 16.68 -5.36 -6.57
N VAL A 176 15.68 -4.59 -6.07
CA VAL A 176 14.53 -5.14 -5.36
C VAL A 176 13.53 -5.79 -6.30
N VAL A 177 13.24 -5.16 -7.45
CA VAL A 177 12.00 -5.41 -8.24
C VAL A 177 11.83 -6.86 -8.65
N LEU A 178 12.85 -7.46 -9.27
CA LEU A 178 12.73 -8.84 -9.77
C LEU A 178 12.74 -9.87 -8.63
N PRO A 179 13.73 -9.89 -7.71
CA PRO A 179 13.73 -10.88 -6.62
C PRO A 179 12.48 -10.76 -5.73
N GLN A 180 12.02 -9.54 -5.44
CA GLN A 180 10.79 -9.31 -4.67
C GLN A 180 9.58 -9.90 -5.38
N SER A 181 9.43 -9.66 -6.69
CA SER A 181 8.31 -10.22 -7.46
C SER A 181 8.33 -11.74 -7.51
N VAL A 182 9.49 -12.37 -7.57
CA VAL A 182 9.64 -13.82 -7.44
C VAL A 182 9.19 -14.29 -6.06
N GLY A 183 9.64 -13.61 -5.00
CA GLY A 183 9.21 -13.89 -3.63
C GLY A 183 7.69 -13.76 -3.44
N MET A 184 7.08 -12.75 -4.05
CA MET A 184 5.63 -12.55 -4.07
C MET A 184 4.90 -13.73 -4.70
N VAL A 185 5.36 -14.22 -5.85
CA VAL A 185 4.75 -15.36 -6.53
C VAL A 185 4.90 -16.63 -5.71
N ILE A 186 6.09 -16.91 -5.16
CA ILE A 186 6.33 -18.07 -4.28
C ILE A 186 5.37 -18.00 -3.09
N GLY A 187 5.31 -16.87 -2.39
CA GLY A 187 4.42 -16.69 -1.25
C GLY A 187 2.95 -16.87 -1.64
N ALA A 188 2.50 -16.25 -2.75
CA ALA A 188 1.13 -16.40 -3.23
C ALA A 188 0.79 -17.86 -3.56
N PHE A 189 1.68 -18.59 -4.23
CA PHE A 189 1.49 -20.03 -4.50
C PHE A 189 1.33 -20.83 -3.22
N CYS A 190 2.19 -20.61 -2.21
CA CYS A 190 2.14 -21.31 -0.94
C CYS A 190 0.83 -21.04 -0.18
N ILE A 191 0.46 -19.75 -0.01
CA ILE A 191 -0.69 -19.37 0.82
C ILE A 191 -2.04 -19.57 0.14
N THR A 192 -2.06 -19.73 -1.20
CA THR A 192 -3.30 -19.98 -1.97
C THR A 192 -3.42 -21.41 -2.46
N MET A 193 -2.62 -22.36 -1.98
CA MET A 193 -2.62 -23.75 -2.42
C MET A 193 -4.01 -24.41 -2.38
N LYS A 194 -4.81 -24.07 -1.37
CA LYS A 194 -6.16 -24.61 -1.17
C LYS A 194 -7.24 -23.83 -1.94
N SER A 195 -6.87 -22.80 -2.70
CA SER A 195 -7.85 -22.00 -3.45
C SER A 195 -8.23 -22.69 -4.73
N GLU A 196 -9.52 -22.86 -4.95
CA GLU A 196 -10.07 -23.44 -6.18
C GLU A 196 -9.82 -22.53 -7.38
N HIS A 197 -9.62 -23.12 -8.56
CA HIS A 197 -9.45 -22.44 -9.84
C HIS A 197 -8.44 -21.26 -9.80
N ARG A 198 -7.40 -21.37 -8.97
CA ARG A 198 -6.40 -20.31 -8.80
C ARG A 198 -5.64 -19.95 -10.09
N LEU A 199 -5.54 -20.88 -11.03
CA LEU A 199 -5.03 -20.66 -12.39
C LEU A 199 -6.21 -20.63 -13.36
N SER A 200 -6.60 -19.45 -13.82
CA SER A 200 -7.76 -19.24 -14.68
C SER A 200 -7.61 -17.96 -15.49
N VAL A 201 -8.49 -17.77 -16.48
CA VAL A 201 -8.58 -16.50 -17.23
C VAL A 201 -8.78 -15.31 -16.28
N LYS A 202 -9.53 -15.51 -15.20
CA LYS A 202 -9.73 -14.48 -14.17
C LYS A 202 -8.42 -14.08 -13.49
N THR A 203 -7.56 -15.04 -13.19
CA THR A 203 -6.22 -14.78 -12.62
C THR A 203 -5.35 -13.99 -13.62
N ALA A 204 -5.44 -14.32 -14.92
CA ALA A 204 -4.73 -13.56 -15.96
C ALA A 204 -5.22 -12.10 -16.05
N GLN A 205 -6.53 -11.85 -15.98
CA GLN A 205 -7.08 -10.49 -15.93
C GLN A 205 -6.57 -9.71 -14.72
N LEU A 206 -6.40 -10.38 -13.58
CA LEU A 206 -5.91 -9.80 -12.33
C LEU A 206 -4.39 -9.53 -12.33
N MET A 207 -3.68 -9.84 -13.41
CA MET A 207 -2.31 -9.36 -13.63
C MET A 207 -2.26 -7.86 -13.91
N ILE A 208 -3.33 -7.26 -14.48
CA ILE A 208 -3.39 -5.82 -14.74
C ILE A 208 -3.19 -4.99 -13.46
N PRO A 209 -3.98 -5.17 -12.40
CA PRO A 209 -3.69 -4.47 -11.13
C PRO A 209 -2.31 -4.81 -10.55
N GLY A 210 -1.77 -6.00 -10.81
CA GLY A 210 -0.41 -6.36 -10.41
C GLY A 210 0.67 -5.50 -11.09
N ILE A 211 0.51 -5.23 -12.37
CA ILE A 211 1.39 -4.32 -13.13
C ILE A 211 1.28 -2.90 -12.56
N LEU A 212 0.06 -2.39 -12.31
CA LEU A 212 -0.16 -1.07 -11.70
C LEU A 212 0.54 -0.97 -10.34
N TRP A 213 0.38 -2.01 -9.50
CA TRP A 213 1.02 -2.05 -8.19
C TRP A 213 2.55 -2.03 -8.30
N ALA A 214 3.13 -2.86 -9.16
CA ALA A 214 4.58 -2.99 -9.31
C ALA A 214 5.22 -1.73 -9.87
N THR A 215 4.57 -1.06 -10.83
CA THR A 215 5.01 0.24 -11.34
C THR A 215 5.04 1.28 -10.22
N GLY A 216 3.97 1.37 -9.42
CA GLY A 216 3.93 2.27 -8.26
C GLY A 216 4.99 1.93 -7.22
N ASN A 217 5.23 0.64 -6.97
CA ASN A 217 6.22 0.17 -6.01
C ASN A 217 7.65 0.56 -6.41
N LEU A 218 8.01 0.40 -7.70
CA LEU A 218 9.32 0.83 -8.21
C LEU A 218 9.51 2.34 -8.04
N ILE A 219 8.51 3.14 -8.42
CA ILE A 219 8.54 4.60 -8.28
C ILE A 219 8.64 5.00 -6.81
N MET A 220 7.90 4.32 -5.93
CA MET A 220 7.94 4.56 -4.48
C MET A 220 9.34 4.28 -3.90
N PHE A 221 9.96 3.15 -4.24
CA PHE A 221 11.30 2.83 -3.76
C PHE A 221 12.34 3.84 -4.27
N TYR A 222 12.25 4.25 -5.54
CA TYR A 222 13.11 5.30 -6.08
C TYR A 222 12.93 6.63 -5.34
N SER A 223 11.68 7.01 -5.08
CA SER A 223 11.37 8.23 -4.32
C SER A 223 11.81 8.15 -2.86
N ASN A 224 11.70 6.98 -2.23
CA ASN A 224 12.21 6.76 -0.86
C ASN A 224 13.72 6.95 -0.78
N ALA A 225 14.46 6.50 -1.79
CA ALA A 225 15.92 6.67 -1.84
C ALA A 225 16.35 8.14 -1.96
N SER A 226 15.54 9.00 -2.62
CA SER A 226 15.87 10.41 -2.84
C SER A 226 15.29 11.37 -1.80
N LEU A 227 14.12 11.05 -1.22
CA LEU A 227 13.38 11.91 -0.28
C LEU A 227 13.38 11.41 1.16
N GLY A 228 13.79 10.17 1.39
CA GLY A 228 13.56 9.45 2.63
C GLY A 228 12.14 8.88 2.72
N VAL A 229 11.99 7.77 3.48
CA VAL A 229 10.70 7.08 3.62
C VAL A 229 9.69 7.89 4.43
N ALA A 230 10.16 8.69 5.38
CA ALA A 230 9.32 9.54 6.22
C ALA A 230 8.56 10.63 5.43
N ILE A 231 9.05 11.01 4.26
CA ILE A 231 8.44 12.03 3.38
C ILE A 231 7.76 11.36 2.18
N SER A 232 8.49 10.52 1.45
CA SER A 232 8.03 9.92 0.20
C SER A 232 6.85 8.97 0.42
N PHE A 233 6.89 8.13 1.46
CA PHE A 233 5.83 7.16 1.71
C PHE A 233 4.47 7.82 2.01
N PRO A 234 4.35 8.84 2.89
CA PRO A 234 3.08 9.57 3.07
C PRO A 234 2.52 10.18 1.79
N LEU A 235 3.38 10.74 0.92
CA LEU A 235 2.96 11.32 -0.36
C LEU A 235 2.34 10.24 -1.28
N SER A 236 2.93 9.05 -1.30
CA SER A 236 2.42 7.93 -2.07
C SER A 236 1.05 7.43 -1.59
N GLN A 237 0.69 7.69 -0.33
CA GLN A 237 -0.58 7.26 0.25
C GLN A 237 -1.81 8.10 -0.13
N LEU A 238 -1.64 9.18 -0.90
CA LEU A 238 -2.77 9.92 -1.49
C LEU A 238 -3.70 9.03 -2.35
N GLY A 239 -3.27 7.83 -2.72
CA GLY A 239 -4.10 6.82 -3.37
C GLY A 239 -5.36 6.45 -2.59
N LEU A 240 -5.36 6.67 -1.26
CA LEU A 240 -6.55 6.48 -0.46
C LEU A 240 -7.70 7.43 -0.89
N VAL A 241 -7.41 8.63 -1.36
CA VAL A 241 -8.43 9.58 -1.87
C VAL A 241 -9.12 8.96 -3.09
N ILE A 242 -8.33 8.48 -4.04
CA ILE A 242 -8.83 7.85 -5.28
C ILE A 242 -9.62 6.59 -4.96
N SER A 243 -9.08 5.71 -4.10
CA SER A 243 -9.73 4.44 -3.74
C SER A 243 -11.00 4.65 -2.90
N THR A 244 -11.02 5.64 -2.01
CA THR A 244 -12.20 5.94 -1.17
C THR A 244 -13.34 6.50 -2.01
N ILE A 245 -13.06 7.53 -2.82
CA ILE A 245 -14.06 8.12 -3.73
C ILE A 245 -14.51 7.08 -4.76
N GLY A 246 -13.55 6.36 -5.34
CA GLY A 246 -13.84 5.32 -6.33
C GLY A 246 -14.63 4.13 -5.74
N GLY A 247 -14.38 3.73 -4.50
CA GLY A 247 -15.18 2.73 -3.78
C GLY A 247 -16.64 3.12 -3.69
N ILE A 248 -16.91 4.38 -3.31
CA ILE A 248 -18.27 4.90 -3.21
C ILE A 248 -18.93 5.02 -4.60
N LEU A 249 -18.25 5.61 -5.59
CA LEU A 249 -18.83 5.92 -6.89
C LEU A 249 -18.87 4.73 -7.86
N PHE A 250 -17.74 4.01 -8.01
CA PHE A 250 -17.60 2.94 -9.01
C PHE A 250 -17.97 1.57 -8.48
N LEU A 251 -17.65 1.28 -7.19
CA LEU A 251 -18.03 0.02 -6.55
C LEU A 251 -19.40 0.11 -5.87
N LYS A 252 -20.05 1.29 -5.89
CA LYS A 252 -21.37 1.56 -5.33
C LYS A 252 -21.48 1.17 -3.84
N GLU A 253 -20.41 1.40 -3.08
CA GLU A 253 -20.43 1.16 -1.64
C GLU A 253 -21.41 2.13 -0.94
N ALA A 254 -22.41 1.58 -0.26
CA ALA A 254 -23.43 2.37 0.39
C ALA A 254 -22.86 3.16 1.58
N LYS A 255 -23.14 4.45 1.62
CA LYS A 255 -22.76 5.38 2.69
C LYS A 255 -23.96 6.22 3.13
N THR A 256 -24.13 6.38 4.43
CA THR A 256 -25.11 7.34 4.96
C THR A 256 -24.65 8.79 4.71
N SER A 257 -25.55 9.77 4.85
CA SER A 257 -25.19 11.17 4.70
C SER A 257 -24.09 11.61 5.68
N LYS A 258 -24.13 11.09 6.92
CA LYS A 258 -23.12 11.39 7.94
C LYS A 258 -21.78 10.75 7.60
N GLU A 259 -21.77 9.48 7.15
CA GLU A 259 -20.55 8.82 6.69
C GLU A 259 -19.93 9.54 5.50
N ARG A 260 -20.75 9.98 4.55
CA ARG A 260 -20.26 10.75 3.38
C ARG A 260 -19.64 12.09 3.80
N ASN A 261 -20.26 12.82 4.73
CA ASN A 261 -19.70 14.06 5.26
C ASN A 261 -18.39 13.81 6.00
N ALA A 262 -18.33 12.75 6.82
CA ALA A 262 -17.10 12.35 7.52
C ALA A 262 -15.98 12.01 6.53
N VAL A 263 -16.29 11.29 5.44
CA VAL A 263 -15.33 11.00 4.35
C VAL A 263 -14.81 12.31 3.73
N ILE A 264 -15.68 13.25 3.37
CA ILE A 264 -15.26 14.52 2.74
C ILE A 264 -14.32 15.29 3.68
N VAL A 265 -14.71 15.47 4.95
CA VAL A 265 -13.87 16.15 5.94
C VAL A 265 -12.55 15.39 6.14
N GLY A 266 -12.62 14.06 6.24
CA GLY A 266 -11.43 13.22 6.39
C GLY A 266 -10.43 13.36 5.23
N LEU A 267 -10.93 13.40 3.99
CA LEU A 267 -10.08 13.61 2.80
C LEU A 267 -9.41 14.99 2.80
N ILE A 268 -10.09 16.04 3.29
CA ILE A 268 -9.50 17.37 3.45
C ILE A 268 -8.33 17.31 4.44
N PHE A 269 -8.51 16.65 5.60
CA PHE A 269 -7.43 16.46 6.58
C PHE A 269 -6.25 15.68 5.99
N VAL A 270 -6.52 14.64 5.20
CA VAL A 270 -5.47 13.88 4.49
C VAL A 270 -4.67 14.80 3.55
N CYS A 271 -5.35 15.62 2.74
CA CYS A 271 -4.69 16.56 1.84
C CYS A 271 -3.84 17.60 2.60
N ILE A 272 -4.35 18.12 3.74
CA ILE A 272 -3.58 19.02 4.61
C ILE A 272 -2.32 18.31 5.12
N GLY A 273 -2.44 17.08 5.62
CA GLY A 273 -1.31 16.28 6.08
C GLY A 273 -0.23 16.08 5.02
N VAL A 274 -0.64 15.85 3.76
CA VAL A 274 0.30 15.76 2.61
C VAL A 274 1.06 17.07 2.40
N VAL A 275 0.37 18.20 2.43
CA VAL A 275 1.02 19.51 2.27
C VAL A 275 2.02 19.77 3.39
N LEU A 276 1.66 19.46 4.64
CA LEU A 276 2.55 19.61 5.80
C LEU A 276 3.81 18.72 5.66
N ILE A 277 3.67 17.47 5.25
CA ILE A 277 4.82 16.58 4.98
C ILE A 277 5.69 17.15 3.85
N GLY A 278 5.09 17.69 2.78
CA GLY A 278 5.85 18.31 1.70
C GLY A 278 6.70 19.51 2.17
N ILE A 279 6.22 20.26 3.15
CA ILE A 279 6.94 21.40 3.72
C ILE A 279 8.14 20.96 4.58
N THR A 280 8.09 19.80 5.25
CA THR A 280 9.23 19.32 6.06
C THR A 280 10.52 19.16 5.26
N LYS A 281 10.41 18.94 3.94
CA LYS A 281 11.58 18.84 3.06
C LYS A 281 12.29 20.18 2.85
N SER A 282 11.57 21.29 2.97
CA SER A 282 12.13 22.64 2.74
C SER A 282 12.79 23.23 3.99
N MET A 283 12.70 22.53 5.13
CA MET A 283 13.33 22.89 6.39
C MET A 283 14.65 22.14 6.54
#